data_5a1b8adc88917582d10c30cdf9c055b4
#
_entry.id   5a1b8adc88917582d10c30cdf9c055b4
#
_cell.length_a   1.000
_cell.length_b   1.000
_cell.length_c   1.000
_cell.angle_alpha   90.00
_cell.angle_beta   90.00
_cell.angle_gamma   90.00
#
_symmetry.space_group_name_H-M   'P 1'
#
loop_
_entity.id
_entity.type
_entity.pdbx_description
1 polymer ?
#
loop_
_entity_poly.entity_id
_entity_poly.type
_entity_poly.pdbx_seq_one_letter_code
_entity_poly.pdbx_strand_id
1 'polypeptide(L)'
;MVSRVIPVDPFDLVIFGGTGDLARRKILPGLFRRFCAGQMPADARIIGAARADIGQEGYQNMIRGAINEFGAPSAESLMHLDAFIAQLHYVVVDICGDGGWGELAKLIRKDLVNAYYFSVTPSLFGDIAARLNSWKIATRDARIVVEKPFGRDLQTAKALNKVLSQQFDESQIYRIDHYLGKETVQNLMAVRFGNLLFEPLWNAQYIDHIQITVAETVGVGGRGAYYDKSGAMRDMVQNHLMQLLCLIAMEPPSHFDPDAVRDEKLKVIRSLAPVAAHHVVRGQYEASATTANYRTDAENPRSF
;
A
#
# COMPACT_ATOMS: atom_id res chain seq x y z
N MET A 1 -13.98 11.92 -20.06
CA MET A 1 -14.85 11.24 -19.07
C MET A 1 -14.83 12.05 -17.80
N VAL A 2 -15.97 12.51 -17.32
CA VAL A 2 -16.03 13.16 -15.99
C VAL A 2 -15.80 12.06 -14.95
N SER A 3 -14.69 12.12 -14.27
CA SER A 3 -14.39 11.22 -13.16
C SER A 3 -15.50 11.40 -12.11
N ARG A 4 -16.28 10.34 -11.85
CA ARG A 4 -17.32 10.39 -10.82
C ARG A 4 -16.62 10.50 -9.47
N VAL A 5 -16.70 11.66 -8.86
CA VAL A 5 -16.20 11.86 -7.50
C VAL A 5 -17.08 11.06 -6.56
N ILE A 6 -16.51 10.08 -5.88
CA ILE A 6 -17.19 9.35 -4.81
C ILE A 6 -17.02 10.19 -3.55
N PRO A 7 -18.10 10.71 -2.95
CA PRO A 7 -18.01 11.44 -1.70
C PRO A 7 -17.35 10.56 -0.63
N VAL A 8 -16.43 11.15 0.12
CA VAL A 8 -15.77 10.51 1.28
C VAL A 8 -16.13 11.35 2.49
N ASP A 9 -16.58 10.69 3.55
CA ASP A 9 -16.87 11.36 4.82
C ASP A 9 -15.59 11.94 5.42
N PRO A 10 -15.69 12.99 6.27
CA PRO A 10 -14.55 13.53 6.99
C PRO A 10 -13.77 12.44 7.75
N PHE A 11 -12.45 12.54 7.74
CA PHE A 11 -11.58 11.55 8.37
C PHE A 11 -10.30 12.19 8.92
N ASP A 12 -9.66 11.50 9.84
CA ASP A 12 -8.27 11.75 10.23
C ASP A 12 -7.38 10.62 9.71
N LEU A 13 -6.30 10.97 9.01
CA LEU A 13 -5.28 10.03 8.55
C LEU A 13 -3.97 10.27 9.28
N VAL A 14 -3.56 9.33 10.12
CA VAL A 14 -2.25 9.36 10.79
C VAL A 14 -1.26 8.52 9.99
N ILE A 15 -0.13 9.11 9.62
CA ILE A 15 0.95 8.44 8.90
C ILE A 15 2.12 8.26 9.86
N PHE A 16 2.27 7.06 10.44
CA PHE A 16 3.46 6.72 11.20
C PHE A 16 4.64 6.56 10.24
N GLY A 17 5.73 7.28 10.53
CA GLY A 17 6.81 7.46 9.56
C GLY A 17 6.52 8.58 8.54
N GLY A 18 5.75 9.60 8.95
CA GLY A 18 5.31 10.71 8.09
C GLY A 18 6.43 11.54 7.44
N THR A 19 7.66 11.44 7.96
CA THR A 19 8.87 12.07 7.38
C THR A 19 9.69 11.10 6.52
N GLY A 20 9.27 9.84 6.42
CA GLY A 20 9.99 8.79 5.70
C GLY A 20 9.89 8.91 4.18
N ASP A 21 10.74 8.15 3.49
CA ASP A 21 10.84 8.17 2.03
C ASP A 21 9.52 7.81 1.34
N LEU A 22 8.81 6.78 1.82
CA LEU A 22 7.52 6.36 1.26
C LEU A 22 6.45 7.46 1.42
N ALA A 23 6.38 8.10 2.59
CA ALA A 23 5.44 9.19 2.83
C ALA A 23 5.70 10.36 1.87
N ARG A 24 6.97 10.77 1.75
CA ARG A 24 7.39 11.89 0.89
C ARG A 24 7.21 11.60 -0.59
N ARG A 25 7.62 10.43 -1.06
CA ARG A 25 7.65 10.13 -2.51
C ARG A 25 6.34 9.63 -3.08
N LYS A 26 5.49 9.01 -2.27
CA LYS A 26 4.30 8.32 -2.77
C LYS A 26 3.01 8.75 -2.07
N ILE A 27 2.94 8.64 -0.73
CA ILE A 27 1.68 8.81 -0.01
C ILE A 27 1.20 10.26 -0.13
N LEU A 28 2.01 11.22 0.30
CA LEU A 28 1.61 12.63 0.35
C LEU A 28 1.41 13.25 -1.04
N PRO A 29 2.28 13.00 -2.04
CA PRO A 29 1.98 13.41 -3.41
C PRO A 29 0.72 12.75 -3.99
N GLY A 30 0.43 11.49 -3.61
CA GLY A 30 -0.79 10.80 -3.99
C GLY A 30 -2.04 11.42 -3.37
N LEU A 31 -1.99 11.78 -2.09
CA LEU A 31 -3.07 12.49 -1.40
C LEU A 31 -3.31 13.89 -1.97
N PHE A 32 -2.24 14.60 -2.33
CA PHE A 32 -2.35 15.89 -3.00
C PHE A 32 -3.09 15.79 -4.35
N ARG A 33 -2.76 14.77 -5.18
CA ARG A 33 -3.50 14.53 -6.43
C ARG A 33 -4.99 14.26 -6.18
N ARG A 34 -5.32 13.48 -5.14
CA ARG A 34 -6.72 13.24 -4.76
C ARG A 34 -7.41 14.50 -4.28
N PHE A 35 -6.71 15.34 -3.54
CA PHE A 35 -7.21 16.65 -3.11
C PHE A 35 -7.54 17.54 -4.31
N CYS A 36 -6.63 17.69 -5.28
CA CYS A 36 -6.85 18.45 -6.50
C CYS A 36 -8.01 17.89 -7.34
N ALA A 37 -8.23 16.59 -7.31
CA ALA A 37 -9.35 15.92 -8.00
C ALA A 37 -10.69 16.06 -7.25
N GLY A 38 -10.76 16.80 -6.14
CA GLY A 38 -11.98 16.96 -5.33
C GLY A 38 -12.41 15.67 -4.61
N GLN A 39 -11.49 14.72 -4.42
CA GLN A 39 -11.76 13.42 -3.79
C GLN A 39 -11.45 13.39 -2.29
N MET A 40 -11.16 14.52 -1.69
CA MET A 40 -10.93 14.64 -0.25
C MET A 40 -11.85 15.70 0.35
N PRO A 41 -12.43 15.42 1.54
CA PRO A 41 -13.23 16.40 2.27
C PRO A 41 -12.37 17.62 2.66
N ALA A 42 -12.99 18.80 2.70
CA ALA A 42 -12.29 20.04 3.05
C ALA A 42 -11.78 20.03 4.49
N ASP A 43 -12.43 19.30 5.38
CA ASP A 43 -12.08 19.16 6.80
C ASP A 43 -11.32 17.86 7.14
N ALA A 44 -10.85 17.11 6.13
CA ALA A 44 -9.96 15.99 6.36
C ALA A 44 -8.65 16.48 7.01
N ARG A 45 -8.09 15.68 7.94
CA ARG A 45 -6.78 15.95 8.56
C ARG A 45 -5.80 14.86 8.18
N ILE A 46 -4.59 15.27 7.83
CA ILE A 46 -3.46 14.38 7.58
C ILE A 46 -2.40 14.67 8.64
N ILE A 47 -2.13 13.72 9.50
CA ILE A 47 -1.25 13.87 10.66
C ILE A 47 0.02 13.05 10.42
N GLY A 48 1.14 13.71 10.18
CA GLY A 48 2.43 13.06 10.15
C GLY A 48 2.92 12.79 11.56
N ALA A 49 3.25 11.53 11.87
CA ALA A 49 3.82 11.11 13.12
C ALA A 49 5.22 10.53 12.91
N ALA A 50 6.26 11.11 13.52
CA ALA A 50 7.64 10.63 13.39
C ALA A 50 8.48 11.07 14.58
N ARG A 51 9.69 10.50 14.71
CA ARG A 51 10.61 10.81 15.82
C ARG A 51 11.34 12.16 15.68
N ALA A 52 11.52 12.63 14.43
CA ALA A 52 12.27 13.87 14.20
C ALA A 52 11.47 15.06 14.67
N ASP A 53 12.08 15.93 15.47
CA ASP A 53 11.47 17.20 15.86
C ASP A 53 11.79 18.26 14.82
N ILE A 54 10.95 18.37 13.81
CA ILE A 54 11.03 19.35 12.73
C ILE A 54 9.97 20.45 12.87
N GLY A 55 9.09 20.33 13.83
CA GLY A 55 7.96 21.23 14.04
C GLY A 55 6.91 21.18 12.92
N GLN A 56 5.81 21.87 13.15
CA GLN A 56 4.67 21.94 12.21
C GLN A 56 5.09 22.59 10.86
N GLU A 57 5.77 23.73 10.93
CA GLU A 57 6.20 24.47 9.74
C GLU A 57 7.26 23.68 8.95
N GLY A 58 8.22 23.07 9.63
CA GLY A 58 9.24 22.23 9.01
C GLY A 58 8.64 21.05 8.28
N TYR A 59 7.60 20.40 8.84
CA TYR A 59 6.86 19.33 8.18
C TYR A 59 6.14 19.83 6.94
N GLN A 60 5.41 20.94 7.03
CA GLN A 60 4.70 21.53 5.90
C GLN A 60 5.65 21.91 4.75
N ASN A 61 6.79 22.52 5.07
CA ASN A 61 7.82 22.89 4.08
C ASN A 61 8.44 21.64 3.42
N MET A 62 8.71 20.60 4.20
CA MET A 62 9.20 19.32 3.68
C MET A 62 8.21 18.72 2.67
N ILE A 63 6.90 18.78 2.94
CA ILE A 63 5.88 18.23 2.04
C ILE A 63 5.70 19.09 0.80
N ARG A 64 5.80 20.43 0.90
CA ARG A 64 5.84 21.30 -0.29
C ARG A 64 6.97 20.90 -1.24
N GLY A 65 8.16 20.72 -0.69
CA GLY A 65 9.31 20.23 -1.46
C GLY A 65 9.05 18.86 -2.10
N ALA A 66 8.50 17.92 -1.34
CA ALA A 66 8.19 16.58 -1.83
C ALA A 66 7.13 16.56 -2.95
N ILE A 67 6.09 17.38 -2.86
CA ILE A 67 5.07 17.51 -3.92
C ILE A 67 5.70 18.05 -5.20
N ASN A 68 6.55 19.07 -5.11
CA ASN A 68 7.23 19.64 -6.27
C ASN A 68 8.20 18.64 -6.91
N GLU A 69 8.95 17.89 -6.11
CA GLU A 69 9.96 16.95 -6.59
C GLU A 69 9.34 15.66 -7.15
N PHE A 70 8.34 15.07 -6.45
CA PHE A 70 7.82 13.74 -6.76
C PHE A 70 6.38 13.74 -7.28
N GLY A 71 5.64 14.82 -7.09
CA GLY A 71 4.23 14.93 -7.46
C GLY A 71 3.99 15.26 -8.93
N ALA A 72 4.98 15.87 -9.59
CA ALA A 72 4.87 16.44 -10.94
C ALA A 72 3.58 17.29 -11.12
N PRO A 73 3.31 18.27 -10.23
CA PRO A 73 2.07 19.02 -10.25
C PRO A 73 1.99 19.93 -11.48
N SER A 74 0.79 20.04 -12.06
CA SER A 74 0.52 21.09 -13.05
C SER A 74 0.42 22.48 -12.38
N ALA A 75 0.54 23.53 -13.17
CA ALA A 75 0.36 24.91 -12.67
C ALA A 75 -1.03 25.09 -12.00
N GLU A 76 -2.08 24.46 -12.55
CA GLU A 76 -3.42 24.46 -12.00
C GLU A 76 -3.46 23.74 -10.63
N SER A 77 -2.82 22.57 -10.52
CA SER A 77 -2.73 21.84 -9.25
C SER A 77 -2.04 22.63 -8.16
N LEU A 78 -1.00 23.42 -8.50
CA LEU A 78 -0.26 24.23 -7.54
C LEU A 78 -1.12 25.33 -6.90
N MET A 79 -2.19 25.77 -7.53
CA MET A 79 -3.14 26.72 -6.90
C MET A 79 -3.84 26.13 -5.67
N HIS A 80 -3.91 24.81 -5.58
CA HIS A 80 -4.52 24.09 -4.45
C HIS A 80 -3.51 23.73 -3.34
N LEU A 81 -2.22 24.00 -3.55
CA LEU A 81 -1.17 23.53 -2.65
C LEU A 81 -1.32 24.08 -1.24
N ASP A 82 -1.58 25.36 -1.08
CA ASP A 82 -1.70 25.98 0.25
C ASP A 82 -2.90 25.44 1.03
N ALA A 83 -4.03 25.22 0.35
CA ALA A 83 -5.22 24.62 0.95
C ALA A 83 -4.97 23.17 1.40
N PHE A 84 -4.22 22.38 0.61
CA PHE A 84 -3.80 21.04 0.99
C PHE A 84 -2.85 21.06 2.19
N ILE A 85 -1.84 21.93 2.16
CA ILE A 85 -0.86 22.07 3.26
C ILE A 85 -1.54 22.46 4.58
N ALA A 86 -2.62 23.23 4.53
CA ALA A 86 -3.40 23.59 5.72
C ALA A 86 -4.07 22.38 6.40
N GLN A 87 -4.31 21.28 5.67
CA GLN A 87 -4.83 20.02 6.24
C GLN A 87 -3.75 19.17 6.94
N LEU A 88 -2.46 19.53 6.81
CA LEU A 88 -1.34 18.79 7.38
C LEU A 88 -1.08 19.20 8.80
N HIS A 89 -0.97 18.22 9.69
CA HIS A 89 -0.53 18.36 11.07
C HIS A 89 0.70 17.49 11.30
N TYR A 90 1.50 17.86 12.29
CA TYR A 90 2.69 17.10 12.67
C TYR A 90 2.77 16.87 14.16
N VAL A 91 3.12 15.65 14.55
CA VAL A 91 3.37 15.28 15.95
C VAL A 91 4.65 14.49 16.06
N VAL A 92 5.50 14.87 17.00
CA VAL A 92 6.67 14.08 17.35
C VAL A 92 6.20 12.91 18.21
N VAL A 93 6.39 11.68 17.70
CA VAL A 93 5.96 10.45 18.39
C VAL A 93 7.12 9.47 18.44
N ASP A 94 7.45 9.00 19.64
CA ASP A 94 8.33 7.85 19.83
C ASP A 94 7.50 6.56 19.85
N ILE A 95 7.61 5.76 18.80
CA ILE A 95 6.89 4.48 18.68
C ILE A 95 7.35 3.48 19.75
N CYS A 96 8.62 3.47 20.10
CA CYS A 96 9.21 2.57 21.10
C CYS A 96 9.06 3.08 22.53
N GLY A 97 8.82 4.39 22.71
CA GLY A 97 8.65 5.06 23.99
C GLY A 97 7.23 5.62 24.18
N ASP A 98 7.01 6.39 25.23
CA ASP A 98 5.70 7.00 25.55
C ASP A 98 5.57 8.45 25.07
N GLY A 99 6.64 9.01 24.47
CA GLY A 99 6.67 10.40 24.04
C GLY A 99 5.73 10.67 22.87
N GLY A 100 4.94 11.75 22.96
CA GLY A 100 4.10 12.28 21.90
C GLY A 100 2.73 11.63 21.72
N TRP A 101 2.45 10.47 22.34
CA TRP A 101 1.17 9.78 22.20
C TRP A 101 -0.01 10.57 22.77
N GLY A 102 0.23 11.29 23.88
CA GLY A 102 -0.78 12.18 24.46
C GLY A 102 -1.14 13.33 23.53
N GLU A 103 -0.15 13.90 22.84
CA GLU A 103 -0.40 14.97 21.87
C GLU A 103 -1.13 14.44 20.63
N LEU A 104 -0.75 13.27 20.16
CA LEU A 104 -1.47 12.59 19.06
C LEU A 104 -2.94 12.34 19.46
N ALA A 105 -3.18 11.84 20.67
CA ALA A 105 -4.51 11.56 21.19
C ALA A 105 -5.42 12.80 21.24
N LYS A 106 -4.85 13.98 21.51
CA LYS A 106 -5.59 15.26 21.52
C LYS A 106 -5.98 15.73 20.11
N LEU A 107 -5.20 15.38 19.09
CA LEU A 107 -5.47 15.77 17.70
C LEU A 107 -6.57 14.91 17.05
N ILE A 108 -6.70 13.66 17.46
CA ILE A 108 -7.62 12.71 16.85
C ILE A 108 -9.08 13.05 17.21
N ARG A 109 -9.91 13.15 16.18
CA ARG A 109 -11.38 13.30 16.31
C ARG A 109 -12.01 11.92 16.38
N LYS A 110 -12.43 11.50 17.58
CA LYS A 110 -12.92 10.13 17.83
C LYS A 110 -14.31 9.85 17.27
N ASP A 111 -15.04 10.88 16.88
CA ASP A 111 -16.34 10.84 16.24
C ASP A 111 -16.27 10.62 14.73
N LEU A 112 -15.06 10.61 14.17
CA LEU A 112 -14.81 10.38 12.75
C LEU A 112 -14.10 9.05 12.51
N VAL A 113 -14.08 8.63 11.25
CA VAL A 113 -13.25 7.50 10.82
C VAL A 113 -11.77 7.90 10.89
N ASN A 114 -11.00 7.12 11.64
CA ASN A 114 -9.57 7.32 11.81
C ASN A 114 -8.81 6.25 11.05
N ALA A 115 -7.93 6.63 10.14
CA ALA A 115 -7.05 5.73 9.42
C ALA A 115 -5.61 5.89 9.94
N TYR A 116 -4.97 4.77 10.26
CA TYR A 116 -3.59 4.71 10.75
C TYR A 116 -2.72 3.97 9.74
N TYR A 117 -1.90 4.72 9.04
CA TYR A 117 -1.02 4.19 8.00
C TYR A 117 0.37 3.90 8.58
N PHE A 118 0.78 2.63 8.55
CA PHE A 118 2.07 2.19 9.09
C PHE A 118 3.15 2.25 8.00
N SER A 119 3.68 3.47 7.76
CA SER A 119 4.79 3.72 6.83
C SER A 119 6.15 3.57 7.51
N VAL A 120 6.30 2.49 8.27
CA VAL A 120 7.48 2.13 9.05
C VAL A 120 7.85 0.66 8.82
N THR A 121 8.99 0.23 9.38
CA THR A 121 9.37 -1.19 9.30
C THR A 121 8.36 -2.09 10.01
N PRO A 122 8.07 -3.30 9.48
CA PRO A 122 7.11 -4.23 10.08
C PRO A 122 7.38 -4.61 11.54
N SER A 123 8.64 -4.50 11.98
CA SER A 123 9.03 -4.73 13.39
C SER A 123 8.36 -3.79 14.37
N LEU A 124 7.91 -2.61 13.93
CA LEU A 124 7.25 -1.61 14.77
C LEU A 124 5.72 -1.71 14.77
N PHE A 125 5.14 -2.58 13.94
CA PHE A 125 3.68 -2.67 13.82
C PHE A 125 3.01 -3.08 15.15
N GLY A 126 3.65 -3.99 15.89
CA GLY A 126 3.15 -4.43 17.19
C GLY A 126 3.15 -3.30 18.23
N ASP A 127 4.22 -2.53 18.28
CA ASP A 127 4.35 -1.43 19.22
C ASP A 127 3.33 -0.34 18.93
N ILE A 128 3.16 0.04 17.66
CA ILE A 128 2.13 1.01 17.26
C ILE A 128 0.73 0.49 17.63
N ALA A 129 0.42 -0.76 17.28
CA ALA A 129 -0.88 -1.36 17.54
C ALA A 129 -1.23 -1.39 19.04
N ALA A 130 -0.29 -1.82 19.88
CA ALA A 130 -0.45 -1.85 21.32
C ALA A 130 -0.68 -0.44 21.90
N ARG A 131 0.05 0.57 21.42
CA ARG A 131 -0.07 1.94 21.88
C ARG A 131 -1.36 2.62 21.41
N LEU A 132 -1.79 2.39 20.17
CA LEU A 132 -3.09 2.88 19.70
C LEU A 132 -4.23 2.42 20.60
N ASN A 133 -4.16 1.19 21.10
CA ASN A 133 -5.13 0.64 22.05
C ASN A 133 -4.94 1.18 23.47
N SER A 134 -3.73 1.19 24.01
CA SER A 134 -3.47 1.66 25.37
C SER A 134 -3.86 3.12 25.57
N TRP A 135 -3.63 3.97 24.57
CA TRP A 135 -4.04 5.37 24.55
C TRP A 135 -5.51 5.58 24.14
N LYS A 136 -6.22 4.48 23.81
CA LYS A 136 -7.63 4.52 23.34
C LYS A 136 -7.84 5.50 22.17
N ILE A 137 -6.87 5.51 21.25
CA ILE A 137 -6.89 6.36 20.07
C ILE A 137 -7.64 5.65 18.93
N ALA A 138 -7.38 4.35 18.74
CA ALA A 138 -8.11 3.55 17.77
C ALA A 138 -9.53 3.25 18.30
N THR A 139 -10.53 3.72 17.55
CA THR A 139 -11.93 3.41 17.78
C THR A 139 -12.32 2.09 17.09
N ARG A 140 -13.55 1.61 17.28
CA ARG A 140 -14.05 0.41 16.62
C ARG A 140 -14.08 0.55 15.09
N ASP A 141 -14.26 1.78 14.59
CA ASP A 141 -14.30 2.08 13.16
C ASP A 141 -12.92 2.48 12.60
N ALA A 142 -11.86 2.38 13.40
CA ALA A 142 -10.50 2.68 12.98
C ALA A 142 -10.05 1.73 11.87
N ARG A 143 -9.26 2.26 10.93
CA ARG A 143 -8.69 1.51 9.81
C ARG A 143 -7.17 1.47 9.95
N ILE A 144 -6.63 0.26 10.05
CA ILE A 144 -5.19 0.02 10.19
C ILE A 144 -4.65 -0.36 8.82
N VAL A 145 -3.84 0.51 8.26
CA VAL A 145 -3.30 0.33 6.90
C VAL A 145 -1.84 -0.09 6.99
N VAL A 146 -1.56 -1.27 6.47
CA VAL A 146 -0.22 -1.86 6.48
C VAL A 146 0.25 -2.19 5.06
N GLU A 147 1.53 -1.94 4.80
CA GLU A 147 2.18 -2.23 3.53
C GLU A 147 3.08 -3.46 3.58
N LYS A 148 3.41 -3.97 2.41
CA LYS A 148 4.46 -5.00 2.28
C LYS A 148 5.84 -4.46 2.71
N PRO A 149 6.72 -5.36 3.21
CA PRO A 149 6.59 -6.80 3.30
C PRO A 149 5.76 -7.23 4.52
N PHE A 150 4.82 -8.14 4.29
CA PHE A 150 4.01 -8.72 5.37
C PHE A 150 4.63 -10.03 5.84
N GLY A 151 5.76 -9.92 6.54
CA GLY A 151 6.64 -11.05 6.88
C GLY A 151 7.65 -11.39 5.75
N ARG A 152 8.60 -12.26 6.06
CA ARG A 152 9.62 -12.76 5.13
C ARG A 152 9.28 -14.16 4.60
N ASP A 153 8.54 -14.91 5.39
CA ASP A 153 8.09 -16.27 5.15
C ASP A 153 6.74 -16.49 5.85
N LEU A 154 6.19 -17.69 5.70
CA LEU A 154 4.90 -18.05 6.29
C LEU A 154 4.88 -17.90 7.82
N GLN A 155 5.96 -18.25 8.50
CA GLN A 155 6.03 -18.20 9.96
C GLN A 155 6.00 -16.75 10.46
N THR A 156 6.82 -15.88 9.88
CA THR A 156 6.88 -14.46 10.25
C THR A 156 5.62 -13.72 9.83
N ALA A 157 4.99 -14.09 8.69
CA ALA A 157 3.71 -13.54 8.29
C ALA A 157 2.59 -13.91 9.28
N LYS A 158 2.54 -15.17 9.73
CA LYS A 158 1.59 -15.61 10.76
C LYS A 158 1.82 -14.90 12.10
N ALA A 159 3.08 -14.72 12.50
CA ALA A 159 3.42 -14.00 13.72
C ALA A 159 2.96 -12.54 13.66
N LEU A 160 3.23 -11.84 12.54
CA LEU A 160 2.78 -10.46 12.35
C LEU A 160 1.25 -10.34 12.31
N ASN A 161 0.59 -11.28 11.63
CA ASN A 161 -0.87 -11.32 11.62
C ASN A 161 -1.44 -11.52 13.03
N LYS A 162 -0.86 -12.44 13.82
CA LYS A 162 -1.25 -12.66 15.21
C LYS A 162 -1.09 -11.39 16.05
N VAL A 163 0.00 -10.66 15.89
CA VAL A 163 0.25 -9.40 16.61
C VAL A 163 -0.84 -8.37 16.32
N LEU A 164 -1.20 -8.18 15.04
CA LEU A 164 -2.26 -7.23 14.67
C LEU A 164 -3.65 -7.70 15.12
N SER A 165 -3.98 -8.99 14.96
CA SER A 165 -5.29 -9.54 15.33
C SER A 165 -5.52 -9.62 16.85
N GLN A 166 -4.49 -9.47 17.66
CA GLN A 166 -4.64 -9.32 19.12
C GLN A 166 -5.12 -7.92 19.50
N GLN A 167 -4.97 -6.94 18.62
CA GLN A 167 -5.26 -5.55 18.90
C GLN A 167 -6.48 -5.03 18.11
N PHE A 168 -6.75 -5.58 16.94
CA PHE A 168 -7.77 -5.11 16.01
C PHE A 168 -8.52 -6.27 15.38
N ASP A 169 -9.79 -6.07 15.09
CA ASP A 169 -10.60 -6.99 14.30
C ASP A 169 -10.10 -7.03 12.84
N GLU A 170 -10.27 -8.16 12.16
CA GLU A 170 -9.84 -8.31 10.76
C GLU A 170 -10.50 -7.27 9.84
N SER A 171 -11.72 -6.86 10.11
CA SER A 171 -12.44 -5.82 9.39
C SER A 171 -11.78 -4.43 9.47
N GLN A 172 -10.94 -4.22 10.47
CA GLN A 172 -10.16 -2.98 10.64
C GLN A 172 -8.80 -2.99 9.93
N ILE A 173 -8.31 -4.17 9.51
CA ILE A 173 -6.94 -4.33 8.98
C ILE A 173 -6.95 -4.34 7.45
N TYR A 174 -6.29 -3.35 6.85
CA TYR A 174 -6.16 -3.16 5.42
C TYR A 174 -4.72 -3.43 4.99
N ARG A 175 -4.48 -4.59 4.38
CA ARG A 175 -3.19 -4.96 3.80
C ARG A 175 -3.14 -4.48 2.36
N ILE A 176 -2.26 -3.52 2.07
CA ILE A 176 -2.21 -2.87 0.76
C ILE A 176 -1.34 -3.66 -0.22
N ASP A 177 -1.94 -3.97 -1.36
CA ASP A 177 -1.22 -4.30 -2.59
C ASP A 177 -1.55 -3.24 -3.65
N HIS A 178 -0.55 -2.43 -4.01
CA HIS A 178 -0.75 -1.30 -4.91
C HIS A 178 -1.11 -1.71 -6.35
N TYR A 179 -0.88 -2.96 -6.75
CA TYR A 179 -1.33 -3.48 -8.05
C TYR A 179 -2.86 -3.53 -8.14
N LEU A 180 -3.54 -3.81 -7.04
CA LEU A 180 -5.00 -3.78 -6.99
C LEU A 180 -5.57 -2.36 -7.18
N GLY A 181 -4.76 -1.32 -7.01
CA GLY A 181 -5.12 0.07 -7.29
C GLY A 181 -4.87 0.51 -8.73
N LYS A 182 -4.21 -0.31 -9.57
CA LYS A 182 -4.00 0.01 -10.99
C LYS A 182 -5.32 -0.13 -11.76
N GLU A 183 -5.67 0.87 -12.56
CA GLU A 183 -6.90 0.89 -13.36
C GLU A 183 -7.01 -0.34 -14.26
N THR A 184 -5.92 -0.73 -14.93
CA THR A 184 -5.87 -1.94 -15.77
C THR A 184 -6.18 -3.22 -15.01
N VAL A 185 -5.80 -3.31 -13.74
CA VAL A 185 -6.09 -4.47 -12.88
C VAL A 185 -7.55 -4.45 -12.42
N GLN A 186 -8.07 -3.29 -12.04
CA GLN A 186 -9.48 -3.14 -11.66
C GLN A 186 -10.41 -3.43 -12.83
N ASN A 187 -10.02 -3.07 -14.04
CA ASN A 187 -10.77 -3.35 -15.26
C ASN A 187 -10.94 -4.86 -15.54
N LEU A 188 -10.08 -5.74 -15.02
CA LEU A 188 -10.28 -7.19 -15.15
C LEU A 188 -11.62 -7.64 -14.58
N MET A 189 -12.04 -7.06 -13.44
CA MET A 189 -13.34 -7.37 -12.84
C MET A 189 -14.50 -6.95 -13.74
N ALA A 190 -14.41 -5.75 -14.32
CA ALA A 190 -15.42 -5.22 -15.23
C ALA A 190 -15.50 -6.03 -16.53
N VAL A 191 -14.35 -6.42 -17.10
CA VAL A 191 -14.29 -7.24 -18.32
C VAL A 191 -14.88 -8.62 -18.08
N ARG A 192 -14.56 -9.26 -16.97
CA ARG A 192 -14.99 -10.64 -16.67
C ARG A 192 -16.45 -10.72 -16.23
N PHE A 193 -16.87 -9.84 -15.33
CA PHE A 193 -18.15 -9.97 -14.63
C PHE A 193 -19.18 -8.89 -14.99
N GLY A 194 -18.78 -7.89 -15.75
CA GLY A 194 -19.67 -6.84 -16.27
C GLY A 194 -19.87 -6.88 -17.77
N ASN A 195 -19.39 -7.92 -18.45
CA ASN A 195 -19.44 -8.01 -19.91
C ASN A 195 -19.97 -9.37 -20.38
N LEU A 196 -21.21 -9.37 -20.86
CA LEU A 196 -21.92 -10.56 -21.34
C LEU A 196 -21.23 -11.29 -22.51
N LEU A 197 -20.31 -10.64 -23.21
CA LEU A 197 -19.55 -11.28 -24.30
C LEU A 197 -18.43 -12.15 -23.76
N PHE A 198 -17.76 -11.73 -22.68
CA PHE A 198 -16.60 -12.45 -22.15
C PHE A 198 -16.94 -13.46 -21.05
N GLU A 199 -17.95 -13.18 -20.24
CA GLU A 199 -18.30 -14.02 -19.11
C GLU A 199 -18.51 -15.51 -19.50
N PRO A 200 -19.32 -15.86 -20.51
CA PRO A 200 -19.54 -17.25 -20.88
C PRO A 200 -18.33 -17.91 -21.53
N LEU A 201 -17.37 -17.15 -22.02
CA LEU A 201 -16.17 -17.67 -22.69
C LEU A 201 -14.97 -17.80 -21.74
N TRP A 202 -15.09 -17.33 -20.50
CA TRP A 202 -13.98 -17.31 -19.55
C TRP A 202 -13.87 -18.60 -18.75
N ASN A 203 -13.56 -19.68 -19.47
CA ASN A 203 -13.44 -21.01 -18.89
C ASN A 203 -12.49 -21.89 -19.71
N ALA A 204 -12.14 -23.07 -19.18
CA ALA A 204 -11.18 -24.00 -19.80
C ALA A 204 -11.65 -24.59 -21.13
N GLN A 205 -12.92 -24.44 -21.53
CA GLN A 205 -13.40 -24.89 -22.85
C GLN A 205 -12.94 -23.97 -23.96
N TYR A 206 -12.79 -22.66 -23.66
CA TYR A 206 -12.50 -21.64 -24.67
C TYR A 206 -11.12 -20.97 -24.46
N ILE A 207 -10.53 -21.05 -23.27
CA ILE A 207 -9.22 -20.48 -22.96
C ILE A 207 -8.20 -21.61 -22.80
N ASP A 208 -7.23 -21.65 -23.69
CA ASP A 208 -6.16 -22.64 -23.69
C ASP A 208 -5.18 -22.41 -22.51
N HIS A 209 -4.68 -21.20 -22.35
CA HIS A 209 -3.77 -20.86 -21.25
C HIS A 209 -3.80 -19.37 -20.92
N ILE A 210 -3.24 -19.03 -19.76
CA ILE A 210 -3.06 -17.65 -19.29
C ILE A 210 -1.58 -17.38 -19.08
N GLN A 211 -1.11 -16.25 -19.60
CA GLN A 211 0.23 -15.71 -19.32
C GLN A 211 0.11 -14.39 -18.56
N ILE A 212 0.80 -14.28 -17.42
CA ILE A 212 0.87 -13.06 -16.62
C ILE A 212 2.29 -12.55 -16.68
N THR A 213 2.50 -11.43 -17.38
CA THR A 213 3.79 -10.79 -17.52
C THR A 213 3.80 -9.47 -16.78
N VAL A 214 4.82 -9.26 -15.93
CA VAL A 214 5.11 -7.98 -15.30
C VAL A 214 6.49 -7.55 -15.75
N ALA A 215 6.54 -6.54 -16.61
CA ALA A 215 7.76 -5.90 -17.08
C ALA A 215 7.74 -4.44 -16.65
N GLU A 216 8.71 -4.03 -15.86
CA GLU A 216 8.85 -2.67 -15.37
C GLU A 216 10.08 -2.00 -15.97
N THR A 217 9.96 -0.71 -16.30
CA THR A 217 11.10 0.09 -16.80
C THR A 217 12.05 0.52 -15.70
N VAL A 218 11.57 0.51 -14.45
CA VAL A 218 12.36 0.88 -13.27
C VAL A 218 13.07 -0.34 -12.74
N GLY A 219 14.39 -0.32 -12.73
CA GLY A 219 15.23 -1.36 -12.16
C GLY A 219 15.25 -1.32 -10.63
N VAL A 220 16.19 -2.08 -10.04
CA VAL A 220 16.33 -2.19 -8.57
C VAL A 220 16.80 -0.86 -7.95
N GLY A 221 17.71 -0.14 -8.62
CA GLY A 221 18.27 1.14 -8.16
C GLY A 221 18.75 1.06 -6.71
N GLY A 222 18.54 2.10 -5.94
CA GLY A 222 18.97 2.17 -4.52
C GLY A 222 18.28 1.19 -3.56
N ARG A 223 17.42 0.26 -4.06
CA ARG A 223 16.77 -0.78 -3.25
C ARG A 223 17.51 -2.12 -3.25
N GLY A 224 18.76 -2.16 -3.72
CA GLY A 224 19.55 -3.39 -3.83
C GLY A 224 19.59 -4.21 -2.55
N ALA A 225 19.85 -3.59 -1.40
CA ALA A 225 19.90 -4.26 -0.10
C ALA A 225 18.55 -4.93 0.32
N TYR A 226 17.43 -4.38 -0.11
CA TYR A 226 16.11 -5.01 0.09
C TYR A 226 15.89 -6.15 -0.91
N TYR A 227 16.10 -5.87 -2.19
CA TYR A 227 15.83 -6.84 -3.26
C TYR A 227 16.73 -8.08 -3.15
N ASP A 228 17.97 -7.88 -2.71
CA ASP A 228 18.92 -8.93 -2.44
C ASP A 228 18.43 -10.00 -1.45
N LYS A 229 17.62 -9.58 -0.47
CA LYS A 229 17.02 -10.45 0.54
C LYS A 229 15.65 -10.99 0.14
N SER A 230 14.97 -10.34 -0.79
CA SER A 230 13.61 -10.68 -1.22
C SER A 230 13.62 -11.50 -2.51
N GLY A 231 14.28 -11.03 -3.54
CA GLY A 231 14.22 -11.54 -4.90
C GLY A 231 12.84 -11.36 -5.54
N ALA A 232 12.72 -11.67 -6.82
CA ALA A 232 11.48 -11.50 -7.58
C ALA A 232 10.31 -12.32 -7.02
N MET A 233 10.59 -13.49 -6.44
CA MET A 233 9.53 -14.37 -5.90
C MET A 233 8.77 -13.68 -4.76
N ARG A 234 9.48 -13.09 -3.78
CA ARG A 234 8.83 -12.42 -2.66
C ARG A 234 8.41 -10.99 -2.98
N ASP A 235 9.14 -10.30 -3.86
CA ASP A 235 8.80 -8.91 -4.17
C ASP A 235 7.64 -8.79 -5.16
N MET A 236 7.47 -9.73 -6.08
CA MET A 236 6.51 -9.62 -7.17
C MET A 236 5.53 -10.80 -7.24
N VAL A 237 6.02 -12.05 -7.19
CA VAL A 237 5.18 -13.21 -7.50
C VAL A 237 4.16 -13.47 -6.41
N GLN A 238 4.60 -13.68 -5.16
CA GLN A 238 3.72 -14.10 -4.05
C GLN A 238 2.74 -13.02 -3.56
N ASN A 239 2.78 -11.85 -4.14
CA ASN A 239 1.82 -10.76 -3.90
C ASN A 239 1.14 -10.33 -5.19
N HIS A 240 1.76 -9.47 -5.99
CA HIS A 240 1.15 -8.83 -7.16
C HIS A 240 0.68 -9.84 -8.22
N LEU A 241 1.54 -10.81 -8.61
CA LEU A 241 1.16 -11.80 -9.64
C LEU A 241 0.10 -12.76 -9.10
N MET A 242 0.16 -13.15 -7.83
CA MET A 242 -0.87 -13.98 -7.20
C MET A 242 -2.21 -13.26 -7.11
N GLN A 243 -2.25 -11.95 -6.88
CA GLN A 243 -3.47 -11.16 -6.93
C GLN A 243 -4.05 -11.12 -8.35
N LEU A 244 -3.20 -10.91 -9.36
CA LEU A 244 -3.63 -10.96 -10.77
C LEU A 244 -4.17 -12.34 -11.14
N LEU A 245 -3.46 -13.40 -10.75
CA LEU A 245 -3.91 -14.77 -10.95
C LEU A 245 -5.28 -15.02 -10.32
N CYS A 246 -5.48 -14.57 -9.09
CA CYS A 246 -6.78 -14.70 -8.43
C CYS A 246 -7.88 -13.97 -9.19
N LEU A 247 -7.66 -12.72 -9.60
CA LEU A 247 -8.63 -11.94 -10.36
C LEU A 247 -8.96 -12.58 -11.73
N ILE A 248 -8.01 -13.28 -12.33
CA ILE A 248 -8.16 -13.95 -13.62
C ILE A 248 -8.89 -15.28 -13.46
N ALA A 249 -8.61 -16.04 -12.40
CA ALA A 249 -9.04 -17.43 -12.26
C ALA A 249 -10.23 -17.64 -11.30
N MET A 250 -10.59 -16.64 -10.47
CA MET A 250 -11.70 -16.77 -9.53
C MET A 250 -13.05 -16.90 -10.24
N GLU A 251 -14.01 -17.54 -9.60
CA GLU A 251 -15.40 -17.55 -10.04
C GLU A 251 -16.09 -16.20 -9.77
N PRO A 252 -17.21 -15.89 -10.42
CA PRO A 252 -17.99 -14.69 -10.09
C PRO A 252 -18.38 -14.69 -8.61
N PRO A 253 -18.05 -13.64 -7.86
CA PRO A 253 -18.50 -13.54 -6.47
C PRO A 253 -20.02 -13.37 -6.41
N SER A 254 -20.65 -13.94 -5.40
CA SER A 254 -22.12 -13.86 -5.21
C SER A 254 -22.60 -12.40 -5.07
N HIS A 255 -21.76 -11.55 -4.51
CA HIS A 255 -21.95 -10.12 -4.37
C HIS A 255 -20.61 -9.40 -4.55
N PHE A 256 -20.62 -8.14 -4.99
CA PHE A 256 -19.41 -7.33 -5.08
C PHE A 256 -19.07 -6.65 -3.75
N ASP A 257 -19.03 -7.45 -2.68
CA ASP A 257 -18.49 -7.03 -1.39
C ASP A 257 -17.06 -7.58 -1.16
N PRO A 258 -16.29 -6.97 -0.26
CA PRO A 258 -14.91 -7.37 -0.04
C PRO A 258 -14.73 -8.82 0.41
N ASP A 259 -15.64 -9.38 1.19
CA ASP A 259 -15.51 -10.72 1.74
C ASP A 259 -15.81 -11.79 0.70
N ALA A 260 -16.89 -11.62 -0.08
CA ALA A 260 -17.21 -12.52 -1.20
C ALA A 260 -16.06 -12.56 -2.23
N VAL A 261 -15.46 -11.42 -2.56
CA VAL A 261 -14.29 -11.37 -3.46
C VAL A 261 -13.08 -12.09 -2.85
N ARG A 262 -12.83 -11.94 -1.53
CA ARG A 262 -11.74 -12.64 -0.84
C ARG A 262 -11.95 -14.14 -0.82
N ASP A 263 -13.17 -14.60 -0.62
CA ASP A 263 -13.51 -16.01 -0.59
C ASP A 263 -13.26 -16.67 -1.95
N GLU A 264 -13.64 -16.03 -3.05
CA GLU A 264 -13.35 -16.54 -4.38
C GLU A 264 -11.85 -16.57 -4.67
N LYS A 265 -11.10 -15.53 -4.30
CA LYS A 265 -9.62 -15.54 -4.39
C LYS A 265 -8.99 -16.69 -3.59
N LEU A 266 -9.52 -16.95 -2.40
CA LEU A 266 -9.02 -18.03 -1.54
C LEU A 266 -9.23 -19.42 -2.19
N LYS A 267 -10.33 -19.64 -2.89
CA LYS A 267 -10.57 -20.87 -3.64
C LYS A 267 -9.50 -21.10 -4.71
N VAL A 268 -9.13 -20.04 -5.45
CA VAL A 268 -8.04 -20.12 -6.43
C VAL A 268 -6.74 -20.54 -5.77
N ILE A 269 -6.34 -19.85 -4.70
CA ILE A 269 -5.08 -20.16 -3.99
C ILE A 269 -5.05 -21.61 -3.48
N ARG A 270 -6.17 -22.09 -2.95
CA ARG A 270 -6.28 -23.48 -2.45
C ARG A 270 -6.25 -24.54 -3.56
N SER A 271 -6.60 -24.16 -4.77
CA SER A 271 -6.61 -25.05 -5.94
C SER A 271 -5.26 -25.14 -6.65
N LEU A 272 -4.29 -24.28 -6.29
CA LEU A 272 -2.97 -24.29 -6.91
C LEU A 272 -2.19 -25.54 -6.50
N ALA A 273 -1.65 -26.23 -7.50
CA ALA A 273 -0.65 -27.26 -7.26
C ALA A 273 0.67 -26.64 -6.80
N PRO A 274 1.45 -27.33 -5.95
CA PRO A 274 2.78 -26.88 -5.59
C PRO A 274 3.68 -26.71 -6.81
N VAL A 275 4.39 -25.59 -6.88
CA VAL A 275 5.35 -25.31 -7.96
C VAL A 275 6.62 -26.11 -7.70
N ALA A 276 6.96 -27.02 -8.59
CA ALA A 276 8.21 -27.78 -8.52
C ALA A 276 9.40 -26.95 -9.05
N ALA A 277 10.59 -27.23 -8.56
CA ALA A 277 11.81 -26.47 -8.93
C ALA A 277 12.08 -26.46 -10.45
N HIS A 278 11.75 -27.55 -11.16
CA HIS A 278 11.92 -27.64 -12.61
C HIS A 278 10.91 -26.80 -13.43
N HIS A 279 9.86 -26.28 -12.80
CA HIS A 279 8.92 -25.34 -13.42
C HIS A 279 9.38 -23.88 -13.27
N VAL A 280 10.52 -23.62 -12.62
CA VAL A 280 10.99 -22.26 -12.35
C VAL A 280 12.28 -22.01 -13.10
N VAL A 281 12.27 -20.98 -13.95
CA VAL A 281 13.48 -20.44 -14.57
C VAL A 281 13.84 -19.14 -13.86
N ARG A 282 15.08 -19.04 -13.38
CA ARG A 282 15.59 -17.84 -12.70
C ARG A 282 16.67 -17.20 -13.56
N GLY A 283 16.65 -15.89 -13.63
CA GLY A 283 17.65 -15.08 -14.31
C GLY A 283 18.15 -13.95 -13.42
N GLN A 284 19.29 -13.39 -13.79
CA GLN A 284 19.86 -12.21 -13.17
C GLN A 284 19.87 -11.07 -14.18
N TYR A 285 19.64 -9.84 -13.72
CA TYR A 285 19.76 -8.66 -14.57
C TYR A 285 21.21 -8.49 -15.04
N GLU A 286 21.39 -8.39 -16.33
CA GLU A 286 22.66 -8.05 -16.96
C GLU A 286 22.72 -6.57 -17.34
N ALA A 287 23.92 -6.09 -17.65
CA ALA A 287 24.08 -4.73 -18.15
C ALA A 287 23.40 -4.56 -19.52
N SER A 288 22.79 -3.41 -19.71
CA SER A 288 22.29 -2.94 -21.01
C SER A 288 23.02 -1.66 -21.44
N ALA A 289 22.66 -1.11 -22.58
CA ALA A 289 23.21 0.17 -23.04
C ALA A 289 22.94 1.34 -22.06
N THR A 290 21.91 1.22 -21.22
CA THR A 290 21.44 2.31 -20.35
C THR A 290 21.44 1.97 -18.88
N THR A 291 21.70 0.70 -18.50
CA THR A 291 21.67 0.24 -17.10
C THR A 291 22.88 -0.61 -16.77
N ALA A 292 23.41 -0.44 -15.57
CA ALA A 292 24.50 -1.27 -15.06
C ALA A 292 24.01 -2.71 -14.77
N ASN A 293 24.97 -3.63 -14.68
CA ASN A 293 24.70 -4.99 -14.22
C ASN A 293 24.21 -4.95 -12.76
N TYR A 294 23.28 -5.84 -12.40
CA TYR A 294 22.73 -5.91 -11.05
C TYR A 294 23.81 -5.99 -9.95
N ARG A 295 24.87 -6.77 -10.19
CA ARG A 295 25.98 -6.92 -9.24
C ARG A 295 26.78 -5.65 -9.01
N THR A 296 26.83 -4.76 -10.00
CA THR A 296 27.54 -3.47 -9.90
C THR A 296 26.61 -2.36 -9.42
N ASP A 297 25.31 -2.48 -9.66
CA ASP A 297 24.28 -1.50 -9.28
C ASP A 297 23.73 -1.74 -7.86
N ALA A 298 23.75 -2.99 -7.40
CA ALA A 298 23.34 -3.35 -6.06
C ALA A 298 24.49 -3.18 -5.06
N GLU A 299 24.24 -2.53 -3.94
CA GLU A 299 25.18 -2.36 -2.84
C GLU A 299 25.63 -3.70 -2.21
N ASN A 300 24.93 -4.78 -2.51
CA ASN A 300 25.24 -6.11 -1.97
C ASN A 300 25.33 -7.17 -3.08
N PRO A 301 26.53 -7.52 -3.54
CA PRO A 301 26.76 -8.40 -4.69
C PRO A 301 26.50 -9.90 -4.42
N ARG A 302 25.90 -10.28 -3.31
CA ARG A 302 25.72 -11.69 -2.90
C ARG A 302 24.38 -12.30 -3.32
N SER A 303 23.48 -11.54 -3.93
CA SER A 303 22.16 -12.06 -4.30
C SER A 303 22.18 -12.89 -5.57
N PHE A 304 21.40 -13.92 -5.57
CA PHE A 304 21.16 -14.83 -6.69
C PHE A 304 19.70 -14.88 -7.04
#